data_3db1d8b3b5a98434faaf96f814a82b2d
#
_entry.id   3db1d8b3b5a98434faaf96f814a82b2d
#
_cell.length_a   1.000
_cell.length_b   1.000
_cell.length_c   1.000
_cell.angle_alpha   90.00
_cell.angle_beta   90.00
_cell.angle_gamma   90.00
#
_symmetry.space_group_name_H-M   'P 1'
#
loop_
_entity.id
_entity.type
_entity.pdbx_description
1 polymer ?
#
loop_
_entity_poly.entity_id
_entity_poly.type
_entity_poly.pdbx_seq_one_letter_code
_entity_poly.pdbx_strand_id
1 'polypeptide(L)'
;MFNEQFGSYSAYAVTDGDKICLTFDQGYENGFTAPILDTLKEKNVKAVFFLTGDYAKRNKELVQRMIDDGHIIGNHGMKHASLPKLSDEEAREEIMSLHDYVKDTYGYEMKYFRPPCGEYSEKALAQVQSCGYKTLVWSFAYCDWNVNDQPDRVQSLERVSGAAHKGAIYLLHSVSETNCQILPEVIDNIRAAGFEFGLPEV
;
A
#
# COMPACT_ATOMS: atom_id res chain seq x y z
N MET A 1 -19.21 7.86 -6.23
CA MET A 1 -18.16 6.99 -5.62
C MET A 1 -16.88 7.80 -5.39
N PHE A 2 -15.89 7.30 -4.61
CA PHE A 2 -14.65 8.04 -4.30
C PHE A 2 -13.94 8.55 -5.57
N ASN A 3 -13.72 7.68 -6.56
CA ASN A 3 -13.05 8.07 -7.82
C ASN A 3 -13.81 9.16 -8.59
N GLU A 4 -15.13 9.17 -8.57
CA GLU A 4 -15.93 10.24 -9.20
C GLU A 4 -15.75 11.59 -8.51
N GLN A 5 -15.63 11.58 -7.19
CA GLN A 5 -15.47 12.79 -6.39
C GLN A 5 -14.04 13.34 -6.47
N PHE A 6 -13.03 12.47 -6.43
CA PHE A 6 -11.63 12.87 -6.25
C PHE A 6 -10.72 12.52 -7.43
N GLY A 7 -11.25 11.95 -8.52
CA GLY A 7 -10.46 11.60 -9.71
C GLY A 7 -9.78 12.82 -10.36
N SER A 8 -10.38 14.01 -10.26
CA SER A 8 -9.76 15.26 -10.72
C SER A 8 -8.46 15.60 -9.97
N TYR A 9 -8.28 15.07 -8.77
CA TYR A 9 -7.05 15.16 -7.97
C TYR A 9 -6.14 13.94 -8.17
N SER A 10 -6.40 13.09 -9.18
CA SER A 10 -5.69 11.82 -9.39
C SER A 10 -5.72 10.91 -8.16
N ALA A 11 -6.88 10.81 -7.49
CA ALA A 11 -7.09 10.01 -6.27
C ALA A 11 -8.11 8.89 -6.52
N TYR A 12 -7.75 7.66 -6.14
CA TYR A 12 -8.45 6.44 -6.49
C TYR A 12 -8.59 5.49 -5.31
N ALA A 13 -9.78 4.91 -5.14
CA ALA A 13 -10.07 3.83 -4.18
C ALA A 13 -10.24 2.46 -4.86
N VAL A 14 -10.46 2.48 -6.16
CA VAL A 14 -10.51 1.31 -7.04
C VAL A 14 -9.73 1.63 -8.31
N THR A 15 -9.18 0.60 -8.97
CA THR A 15 -8.53 0.74 -10.28
C THR A 15 -9.55 0.72 -11.41
N ASP A 16 -9.16 1.16 -12.61
CA ASP A 16 -10.00 1.10 -13.80
C ASP A 16 -10.08 -0.31 -14.40
N GLY A 17 -9.15 -1.21 -14.01
CA GLY A 17 -9.09 -2.59 -14.45
C GLY A 17 -9.94 -3.55 -13.62
N ASP A 18 -9.94 -4.82 -14.02
CA ASP A 18 -10.67 -5.90 -13.34
C ASP A 18 -9.84 -6.59 -12.24
N LYS A 19 -8.52 -6.34 -12.20
CA LYS A 19 -7.58 -7.03 -11.32
C LYS A 19 -7.62 -6.47 -9.89
N ILE A 20 -7.36 -7.35 -8.93
CA ILE A 20 -7.23 -6.97 -7.52
C ILE A 20 -5.78 -6.54 -7.26
N CYS A 21 -5.63 -5.38 -6.66
CA CYS A 21 -4.35 -4.83 -6.27
C CYS A 21 -4.10 -5.07 -4.77
N LEU A 22 -3.13 -5.92 -4.44
CA LEU A 22 -2.66 -6.06 -3.06
C LEU A 22 -1.72 -4.90 -2.73
N THR A 23 -1.96 -4.24 -1.61
CA THR A 23 -1.10 -3.17 -1.13
C THR A 23 -0.81 -3.33 0.36
N PHE A 24 0.40 -2.98 0.77
CA PHE A 24 0.87 -3.09 2.15
C PHE A 24 1.42 -1.76 2.62
N ASP A 25 0.95 -1.27 3.77
CA ASP A 25 1.50 -0.10 4.42
C ASP A 25 2.62 -0.53 5.39
N GLN A 26 3.80 0.10 5.25
CA GLN A 26 5.03 -0.26 5.93
C GLN A 26 5.49 0.86 6.85
N GLY A 27 5.13 0.77 8.13
CA GLY A 27 5.57 1.72 9.16
C GLY A 27 6.80 1.23 9.93
N TYR A 28 6.84 -0.04 10.30
CA TYR A 28 7.97 -0.71 10.96
C TYR A 28 7.99 -2.20 10.60
N GLU A 29 9.10 -2.88 10.90
CA GLU A 29 9.28 -4.30 10.61
C GLU A 29 8.96 -5.16 11.85
N ASN A 30 8.24 -6.27 11.65
CA ASN A 30 7.87 -7.22 12.70
C ASN A 30 8.23 -8.69 12.35
N GLY A 31 9.11 -8.90 11.37
CA GLY A 31 9.59 -10.22 10.94
C GLY A 31 8.73 -10.92 9.90
N PHE A 32 7.61 -10.35 9.48
CA PHE A 32 6.68 -11.00 8.53
C PHE A 32 6.79 -10.50 7.09
N THR A 33 7.51 -9.40 6.83
CA THR A 33 7.66 -8.88 5.46
C THR A 33 8.40 -9.86 4.55
N ALA A 34 9.48 -10.49 5.00
CA ALA A 34 10.22 -11.45 4.17
C ALA A 34 9.37 -12.68 3.81
N PRO A 35 8.66 -13.36 4.74
CA PRO A 35 7.72 -14.44 4.40
C PRO A 35 6.57 -14.01 3.48
N ILE A 36 6.06 -12.78 3.61
CA ILE A 36 5.04 -12.23 2.71
C ILE A 36 5.61 -12.10 1.29
N LEU A 37 6.84 -11.59 1.14
CA LEU A 37 7.53 -11.50 -0.15
C LEU A 37 7.79 -12.89 -0.76
N ASP A 38 8.12 -13.90 0.06
CA ASP A 38 8.27 -15.28 -0.38
C ASP A 38 6.95 -15.82 -0.97
N THR A 39 5.84 -15.61 -0.26
CA THR A 39 4.50 -15.99 -0.72
C THR A 39 4.12 -15.29 -2.03
N LEU A 40 4.31 -13.98 -2.12
CA LEU A 40 4.01 -13.21 -3.33
C LEU A 40 4.82 -13.71 -4.53
N LYS A 41 6.09 -14.05 -4.31
CA LYS A 41 6.97 -14.61 -5.34
C LYS A 41 6.52 -15.99 -5.78
N GLU A 42 6.26 -16.91 -4.84
CA GLU A 42 5.77 -18.26 -5.10
C GLU A 42 4.44 -18.25 -5.87
N LYS A 43 3.52 -17.40 -5.46
CA LYS A 43 2.21 -17.23 -6.10
C LYS A 43 2.23 -16.38 -7.37
N ASN A 44 3.40 -15.83 -7.76
CA ASN A 44 3.56 -14.92 -8.89
C ASN A 44 2.57 -13.74 -8.83
N VAL A 45 2.50 -13.08 -7.67
CA VAL A 45 1.67 -11.88 -7.44
C VAL A 45 2.59 -10.69 -7.17
N LYS A 46 2.33 -9.58 -7.84
CA LYS A 46 2.99 -8.30 -7.54
C LYS A 46 2.07 -7.42 -6.70
N ALA A 47 2.66 -6.63 -5.81
CA ALA A 47 1.96 -5.77 -4.87
C ALA A 47 2.57 -4.36 -4.86
N VAL A 48 1.90 -3.45 -4.16
CA VAL A 48 2.44 -2.11 -3.86
C VAL A 48 2.79 -2.06 -2.37
N PHE A 49 3.99 -1.59 -2.04
CA PHE A 49 4.42 -1.36 -0.67
C PHE A 49 4.58 0.14 -0.43
N PHE A 50 3.71 0.71 0.42
CA PHE A 50 3.76 2.12 0.79
C PHE A 50 4.66 2.29 2.00
N LEU A 51 5.85 2.87 1.80
CA LEU A 51 6.88 2.99 2.82
C LEU A 51 6.81 4.34 3.53
N THR A 52 6.98 4.33 4.85
CA THR A 52 7.38 5.52 5.60
C THR A 52 8.89 5.75 5.49
N GLY A 53 9.34 6.97 5.82
CA GLY A 53 10.77 7.29 5.82
C GLY A 53 11.57 6.46 6.82
N ASP A 54 11.00 6.15 7.98
CA ASP A 54 11.66 5.29 8.98
C ASP A 54 11.84 3.88 8.46
N TYR A 55 10.80 3.30 7.85
CA TYR A 55 10.89 1.96 7.25
C TYR A 55 11.93 1.90 6.14
N ALA A 56 11.90 2.86 5.21
CA ALA A 56 12.83 2.91 4.09
C ALA A 56 14.29 3.02 4.52
N LYS A 57 14.57 3.71 5.63
CA LYS A 57 15.92 3.89 6.17
C LYS A 57 16.45 2.67 6.91
N ARG A 58 15.58 1.99 7.66
CA ARG A 58 15.97 0.88 8.56
C ARG A 58 16.01 -0.48 7.87
N ASN A 59 15.20 -0.68 6.83
CA ASN A 59 14.97 -2.00 6.23
C ASN A 59 15.47 -2.05 4.77
N LYS A 60 16.67 -1.54 4.51
CA LYS A 60 17.21 -1.36 3.16
C LYS A 60 17.23 -2.64 2.33
N GLU A 61 17.57 -3.77 2.93
CA GLU A 61 17.62 -5.06 2.23
C GLU A 61 16.21 -5.52 1.80
N LEU A 62 15.20 -5.33 2.65
CA LEU A 62 13.81 -5.66 2.31
C LEU A 62 13.27 -4.74 1.21
N VAL A 63 13.56 -3.43 1.28
CA VAL A 63 13.15 -2.48 0.24
C VAL A 63 13.81 -2.81 -1.10
N GLN A 64 15.12 -3.10 -1.11
CA GLN A 64 15.80 -3.53 -2.32
C GLN A 64 15.18 -4.81 -2.87
N ARG A 65 14.89 -5.79 -2.01
CA ARG A 65 14.23 -7.03 -2.42
C ARG A 65 12.83 -6.78 -3.02
N MET A 66 12.03 -5.88 -2.44
CA MET A 66 10.73 -5.50 -3.02
C MET A 66 10.89 -5.00 -4.47
N ILE A 67 11.91 -4.15 -4.71
CA ILE A 67 12.21 -3.61 -6.05
C ILE A 67 12.66 -4.73 -6.98
N ASP A 68 13.61 -5.55 -6.55
CA ASP A 68 14.20 -6.65 -7.35
C ASP A 68 13.16 -7.72 -7.72
N ASP A 69 12.23 -8.01 -6.81
CA ASP A 69 11.11 -8.92 -7.04
C ASP A 69 10.00 -8.28 -7.91
N GLY A 70 10.14 -6.99 -8.31
CA GLY A 70 9.24 -6.30 -9.24
C GLY A 70 7.95 -5.78 -8.61
N HIS A 71 7.95 -5.53 -7.31
CA HIS A 71 6.88 -4.81 -6.64
C HIS A 71 6.99 -3.30 -6.86
N ILE A 72 5.89 -2.59 -6.64
CA ILE A 72 5.89 -1.12 -6.67
C ILE A 72 6.17 -0.59 -5.27
N ILE A 73 7.07 0.38 -5.17
CA ILE A 73 7.28 1.17 -3.97
C ILE A 73 6.45 2.43 -4.06
N GLY A 74 5.60 2.66 -3.06
CA GLY A 74 4.80 3.86 -2.87
C GLY A 74 5.27 4.70 -1.70
N ASN A 75 4.88 5.96 -1.71
CA ASN A 75 5.21 6.95 -0.69
C ASN A 75 4.11 7.01 0.37
N HIS A 76 4.47 6.81 1.63
CA HIS A 76 3.57 6.91 2.79
C HIS A 76 3.97 8.04 3.76
N GLY A 77 4.71 9.03 3.24
CA GLY A 77 5.23 10.16 3.99
C GLY A 77 6.55 9.88 4.72
N MET A 78 7.37 10.91 4.86
CA MET A 78 8.66 10.80 5.54
C MET A 78 8.50 10.52 7.04
N LYS A 79 7.55 11.19 7.69
CA LYS A 79 7.27 11.10 9.13
C LYS A 79 5.91 10.51 9.45
N HIS A 80 5.18 10.04 8.43
CA HIS A 80 3.79 9.56 8.55
C HIS A 80 2.85 10.65 9.09
N ALA A 81 3.07 11.91 8.70
CA ALA A 81 2.28 13.03 9.17
C ALA A 81 0.95 13.17 8.39
N SER A 82 -0.11 13.61 9.06
CA SER A 82 -1.40 13.90 8.45
C SER A 82 -1.31 15.16 7.59
N LEU A 83 -1.29 15.02 6.27
CA LEU A 83 -1.14 16.15 5.34
C LEU A 83 -2.21 17.25 5.53
N PRO A 84 -3.49 16.95 5.83
CA PRO A 84 -4.50 17.99 6.09
C PRO A 84 -4.17 18.94 7.26
N LYS A 85 -3.28 18.52 8.17
CA LYS A 85 -2.87 19.28 9.35
C LYS A 85 -1.61 20.12 9.14
N LEU A 86 -0.98 19.99 7.97
CA LEU A 86 0.27 20.66 7.62
C LEU A 86 0.02 21.91 6.76
N SER A 87 0.96 22.84 6.79
CA SER A 87 1.05 23.88 5.76
C SER A 87 1.42 23.27 4.40
N ASP A 88 1.25 24.03 3.32
CA ASP A 88 1.57 23.55 1.97
C ASP A 88 3.06 23.20 1.83
N GLU A 89 3.90 23.96 2.48
CA GLU A 89 5.35 23.79 2.49
C GLU A 89 5.75 22.52 3.25
N GLU A 90 5.20 22.32 4.45
CA GLU A 90 5.42 21.11 5.27
C GLU A 90 4.86 19.85 4.59
N ALA A 91 3.68 19.93 3.96
CA ALA A 91 3.11 18.81 3.22
C ALA A 91 3.97 18.41 2.02
N ARG A 92 4.50 19.41 1.28
CA ARG A 92 5.44 19.16 0.20
C ARG A 92 6.73 18.52 0.71
N GLU A 93 7.29 19.02 1.81
CA GLU A 93 8.49 18.45 2.42
C GLU A 93 8.25 17.01 2.87
N GLU A 94 7.10 16.72 3.50
CA GLU A 94 6.71 15.38 3.93
C GLU A 94 6.68 14.36 2.77
N ILE A 95 6.21 14.78 1.60
CA ILE A 95 6.14 13.95 0.41
C ILE A 95 7.52 13.83 -0.26
N MET A 96 8.16 14.97 -0.54
CA MET A 96 9.34 15.01 -1.41
C MET A 96 10.62 14.57 -0.71
N SER A 97 10.76 14.77 0.59
CA SER A 97 11.94 14.27 1.32
C SER A 97 12.05 12.74 1.30
N LEU A 98 10.91 12.02 1.30
CA LEU A 98 10.93 10.56 1.11
C LEU A 98 11.18 10.19 -0.36
N HIS A 99 10.59 10.94 -1.29
CA HIS A 99 10.85 10.75 -2.73
C HIS A 99 12.35 10.81 -3.03
N ASP A 100 12.99 11.90 -2.62
CA ASP A 100 14.41 12.14 -2.86
C ASP A 100 15.27 11.07 -2.18
N TYR A 101 14.95 10.71 -0.92
CA TYR A 101 15.65 9.65 -0.21
C TYR A 101 15.60 8.29 -0.95
N VAL A 102 14.41 7.89 -1.42
CA VAL A 102 14.23 6.61 -2.14
C VAL A 102 14.93 6.65 -3.49
N LYS A 103 14.84 7.77 -4.21
CA LYS A 103 15.54 7.97 -5.48
C LYS A 103 17.05 7.91 -5.32
N ASP A 104 17.60 8.61 -4.34
CA ASP A 104 19.05 8.67 -4.10
C ASP A 104 19.61 7.34 -3.58
N THR A 105 18.84 6.63 -2.75
CA THR A 105 19.31 5.38 -2.10
C THR A 105 19.15 4.16 -3.00
N TYR A 106 18.02 4.07 -3.74
CA TYR A 106 17.63 2.87 -4.49
C TYR A 106 17.55 3.09 -6.00
N GLY A 107 17.71 4.32 -6.49
CA GLY A 107 17.52 4.66 -7.92
C GLY A 107 16.07 4.50 -8.37
N TYR A 108 15.10 4.52 -7.46
CA TYR A 108 13.70 4.23 -7.73
C TYR A 108 12.83 5.48 -7.66
N GLU A 109 12.03 5.74 -8.69
CA GLU A 109 11.08 6.85 -8.71
C GLU A 109 9.67 6.36 -8.33
N MET A 110 9.20 6.81 -7.16
CA MET A 110 7.85 6.52 -6.69
C MET A 110 6.81 7.34 -7.44
N LYS A 111 5.65 6.73 -7.74
CA LYS A 111 4.54 7.36 -8.49
C LYS A 111 3.23 7.40 -7.73
N TYR A 112 3.11 6.60 -6.68
CA TYR A 112 1.90 6.48 -5.87
C TYR A 112 2.14 6.95 -4.45
N PHE A 113 1.18 7.70 -3.93
CA PHE A 113 1.15 8.17 -2.56
C PHE A 113 -0.07 7.60 -1.85
N ARG A 114 0.09 7.22 -0.59
CA ARG A 114 -1.03 6.86 0.29
C ARG A 114 -1.05 7.80 1.49
N PRO A 115 -2.18 8.49 1.75
CA PRO A 115 -2.29 9.37 2.90
C PRO A 115 -2.11 8.60 4.22
N PRO A 116 -1.20 9.05 5.11
CA PRO A 116 -1.09 8.51 6.45
C PRO A 116 -2.42 8.51 7.19
N CYS A 117 -2.72 7.42 7.90
CA CYS A 117 -3.99 7.19 8.62
C CYS A 117 -5.26 7.26 7.74
N GLY A 118 -5.15 7.31 6.42
CA GLY A 118 -6.28 7.55 5.52
C GLY A 118 -6.86 8.98 5.63
N GLU A 119 -6.15 9.89 6.28
CA GLU A 119 -6.59 11.29 6.42
C GLU A 119 -6.24 12.09 5.16
N TYR A 120 -7.27 12.64 4.51
CA TYR A 120 -7.11 13.48 3.32
C TYR A 120 -8.08 14.67 3.34
N SER A 121 -7.79 15.66 2.51
CA SER A 121 -8.67 16.78 2.14
C SER A 121 -8.42 17.11 0.67
N GLU A 122 -9.32 17.83 0.02
CA GLU A 122 -9.12 18.26 -1.36
C GLU A 122 -7.79 19.02 -1.54
N LYS A 123 -7.47 19.89 -0.58
CA LYS A 123 -6.20 20.62 -0.55
C LYS A 123 -5.00 19.67 -0.48
N ALA A 124 -5.04 18.66 0.39
CA ALA A 124 -3.96 17.68 0.53
C ALA A 124 -3.83 16.82 -0.74
N LEU A 125 -4.94 16.39 -1.35
CA LEU A 125 -4.93 15.65 -2.61
C LEU A 125 -4.34 16.48 -3.77
N ALA A 126 -4.72 17.76 -3.87
CA ALA A 126 -4.14 18.68 -4.85
C ALA A 126 -2.62 18.85 -4.63
N GLN A 127 -2.18 18.92 -3.38
CA GLN A 127 -0.76 19.01 -3.05
C GLN A 127 0.00 17.75 -3.49
N VAL A 128 -0.54 16.56 -3.23
CA VAL A 128 0.03 15.27 -3.67
C VAL A 128 0.15 15.24 -5.20
N GLN A 129 -0.92 15.62 -5.90
CA GLN A 129 -0.94 15.71 -7.36
C GLN A 129 0.10 16.71 -7.89
N SER A 130 0.26 17.86 -7.25
CA SER A 130 1.26 18.87 -7.64
C SER A 130 2.70 18.39 -7.49
N CYS A 131 2.93 17.41 -6.63
CA CYS A 131 4.20 16.70 -6.47
C CYS A 131 4.43 15.58 -7.50
N GLY A 132 3.50 15.39 -8.44
CA GLY A 132 3.59 14.38 -9.51
C GLY A 132 3.10 12.99 -9.11
N TYR A 133 2.39 12.86 -7.99
CA TYR A 133 1.87 11.59 -7.49
C TYR A 133 0.40 11.36 -7.83
N LYS A 134 0.03 10.09 -7.97
CA LYS A 134 -1.35 9.61 -7.89
C LYS A 134 -1.61 9.11 -6.47
N THR A 135 -2.75 9.48 -5.89
CA THR A 135 -3.15 9.00 -4.56
C THR A 135 -3.89 7.68 -4.68
N LEU A 136 -3.46 6.66 -3.96
CA LEU A 136 -4.18 5.40 -3.80
C LEU A 136 -4.65 5.24 -2.36
N VAL A 137 -5.96 5.30 -2.16
CA VAL A 137 -6.60 4.82 -0.93
C VAL A 137 -6.99 3.34 -1.12
N TRP A 138 -8.09 2.85 -0.59
CA TRP A 138 -8.48 1.45 -0.68
C TRP A 138 -10.00 1.29 -0.77
N SER A 139 -10.43 0.17 -1.30
CA SER A 139 -11.82 -0.29 -1.26
C SER A 139 -12.06 -1.36 -0.20
N PHE A 140 -10.98 -1.99 0.29
CA PHE A 140 -11.03 -2.96 1.38
C PHE A 140 -9.88 -2.73 2.36
N ALA A 141 -10.20 -2.77 3.65
CA ALA A 141 -9.27 -2.80 4.78
C ALA A 141 -9.90 -3.50 5.98
N TYR A 142 -9.09 -3.94 6.92
CA TYR A 142 -9.52 -4.44 8.23
C TYR A 142 -8.46 -4.17 9.30
N CYS A 143 -8.80 -4.37 10.58
CA CYS A 143 -7.86 -4.12 11.68
C CYS A 143 -6.84 -5.26 11.78
N ASP A 144 -5.69 -5.10 11.14
CA ASP A 144 -4.59 -6.08 11.08
C ASP A 144 -3.26 -5.55 11.63
N TRP A 145 -3.19 -4.25 11.92
CA TRP A 145 -1.94 -3.56 12.31
C TRP A 145 -1.56 -3.68 13.79
N ASN A 146 -2.49 -4.11 14.66
CA ASN A 146 -2.19 -4.24 16.08
C ASN A 146 -1.44 -5.55 16.35
N VAL A 147 -0.13 -5.48 16.53
CA VAL A 147 0.73 -6.66 16.74
C VAL A 147 0.45 -7.41 18.04
N ASN A 148 -0.18 -6.74 19.02
CA ASN A 148 -0.54 -7.33 20.32
C ASN A 148 -1.98 -7.88 20.36
N ASP A 149 -2.78 -7.63 19.32
CA ASP A 149 -4.16 -8.07 19.22
C ASP A 149 -4.45 -8.42 17.74
N GLN A 150 -3.88 -9.54 17.32
CA GLN A 150 -4.03 -10.01 15.94
C GLN A 150 -5.44 -10.59 15.72
N PRO A 151 -6.06 -10.28 14.57
CA PRO A 151 -7.38 -10.82 14.26
C PRO A 151 -7.34 -12.36 14.08
N ASP A 152 -8.46 -13.00 14.39
CA ASP A 152 -8.61 -14.45 14.22
C ASP A 152 -8.33 -14.89 12.78
N ARG A 153 -7.54 -15.96 12.63
CA ARG A 153 -7.07 -16.44 11.33
C ARG A 153 -8.21 -16.88 10.41
N VAL A 154 -9.19 -17.64 10.94
CA VAL A 154 -10.28 -18.21 10.13
C VAL A 154 -11.20 -17.08 9.64
N GLN A 155 -11.61 -16.20 10.55
CA GLN A 155 -12.45 -15.07 10.23
C GLN A 155 -11.75 -14.10 9.26
N SER A 156 -10.43 -13.88 9.43
CA SER A 156 -9.65 -13.04 8.54
C SER A 156 -9.55 -13.64 7.14
N LEU A 157 -9.32 -14.94 7.02
CA LEU A 157 -9.28 -15.64 5.74
C LEU A 157 -10.61 -15.49 4.98
N GLU A 158 -11.73 -15.73 5.66
CA GLU A 158 -13.06 -15.55 5.06
C GLU A 158 -13.31 -14.10 4.65
N ARG A 159 -13.00 -13.15 5.53
CA ARG A 159 -13.21 -11.72 5.31
C ARG A 159 -12.37 -11.17 4.15
N VAL A 160 -11.08 -11.49 4.12
CA VAL A 160 -10.16 -10.98 3.09
C VAL A 160 -10.45 -11.62 1.74
N SER A 161 -10.72 -12.94 1.71
CA SER A 161 -11.11 -13.63 0.47
C SER A 161 -12.46 -13.15 -0.06
N GLY A 162 -13.44 -12.97 0.83
CA GLY A 162 -14.81 -12.58 0.45
C GLY A 162 -14.97 -11.12 0.02
N ALA A 163 -13.96 -10.27 0.24
CA ALA A 163 -13.98 -8.87 -0.15
C ALA A 163 -13.62 -8.65 -1.63
N ALA A 164 -13.34 -9.72 -2.38
CA ALA A 164 -12.90 -9.65 -3.76
C ALA A 164 -13.95 -9.00 -4.68
N HIS A 165 -13.53 -7.98 -5.41
CA HIS A 165 -14.32 -7.35 -6.47
C HIS A 165 -13.40 -6.75 -7.54
N LYS A 166 -13.94 -6.47 -8.73
CA LYS A 166 -13.19 -5.88 -9.84
C LYS A 166 -12.56 -4.54 -9.45
N GLY A 167 -11.29 -4.38 -9.76
CA GLY A 167 -10.53 -3.18 -9.47
C GLY A 167 -10.22 -2.93 -8.00
N ALA A 168 -10.45 -3.90 -7.12
CA ALA A 168 -10.24 -3.73 -5.69
C ALA A 168 -8.79 -3.34 -5.35
N ILE A 169 -8.64 -2.36 -4.48
CA ILE A 169 -7.37 -2.02 -3.82
C ILE A 169 -7.48 -2.45 -2.37
N TYR A 170 -6.66 -3.42 -1.99
CA TYR A 170 -6.61 -3.95 -0.62
C TYR A 170 -5.55 -3.22 0.19
N LEU A 171 -5.94 -2.68 1.34
CA LEU A 171 -4.98 -2.21 2.35
C LEU A 171 -4.74 -3.32 3.37
N LEU A 172 -3.50 -3.79 3.44
CA LEU A 172 -2.98 -4.74 4.40
C LEU A 172 -1.73 -4.16 5.08
N HIS A 173 -1.30 -4.77 6.18
CA HIS A 173 -0.04 -4.42 6.85
C HIS A 173 0.86 -5.64 6.99
N SER A 174 2.14 -5.50 6.66
CA SER A 174 3.11 -6.61 6.76
C SER A 174 3.52 -6.92 8.21
N VAL A 175 3.20 -6.07 9.16
CA VAL A 175 3.42 -6.34 10.59
C VAL A 175 2.48 -7.42 11.14
N SER A 176 1.44 -7.79 10.38
CA SER A 176 0.43 -8.76 10.77
C SER A 176 0.91 -10.20 10.58
N GLU A 177 1.02 -10.93 11.68
CA GLU A 177 1.23 -12.37 11.65
C GLU A 177 0.08 -13.08 10.95
N THR A 178 -1.15 -12.66 11.22
CA THR A 178 -2.36 -13.23 10.61
C THR A 178 -2.31 -13.07 9.10
N ASN A 179 -1.99 -11.87 8.57
CA ASN A 179 -1.83 -11.67 7.12
C ASN A 179 -0.76 -12.59 6.53
N CYS A 180 0.38 -12.69 7.18
CA CYS A 180 1.46 -13.59 6.73
C CYS A 180 0.97 -15.04 6.61
N GLN A 181 0.21 -15.52 7.60
CA GLN A 181 -0.28 -16.90 7.63
C GLN A 181 -1.38 -17.19 6.61
N ILE A 182 -2.30 -16.24 6.36
CA ILE A 182 -3.44 -16.45 5.48
C ILE A 182 -3.17 -16.11 4.01
N LEU A 183 -2.16 -15.31 3.71
CA LEU A 183 -1.92 -14.76 2.36
C LEU A 183 -1.89 -15.84 1.25
N PRO A 184 -1.24 -17.01 1.43
CA PRO A 184 -1.26 -18.06 0.40
C PRO A 184 -2.67 -18.53 0.08
N GLU A 185 -3.49 -18.79 1.11
CA GLU A 185 -4.87 -19.26 0.97
C GLU A 185 -5.79 -18.15 0.42
N VAL A 186 -5.60 -16.90 0.84
CA VAL A 186 -6.33 -15.74 0.29
C VAL A 186 -6.13 -15.63 -1.22
N ILE A 187 -4.88 -15.74 -1.69
CA ILE A 187 -4.57 -15.66 -3.12
C ILE A 187 -5.25 -16.80 -3.88
N ASP A 188 -5.20 -18.02 -3.37
CA ASP A 188 -5.82 -19.18 -3.99
C ASP A 188 -7.36 -19.07 -4.04
N ASN A 189 -7.98 -18.63 -2.93
CA ASN A 189 -9.43 -18.44 -2.83
C ASN A 189 -9.94 -17.35 -3.79
N ILE A 190 -9.24 -16.23 -3.89
CA ILE A 190 -9.58 -15.12 -4.79
C ILE A 190 -9.47 -15.57 -6.25
N ARG A 191 -8.43 -16.36 -6.61
CA ARG A 191 -8.30 -16.95 -7.94
C ARG A 191 -9.39 -17.96 -8.22
N ALA A 192 -9.74 -18.82 -7.26
CA ALA A 192 -10.84 -19.77 -7.39
C ALA A 192 -12.19 -19.08 -7.60
N ALA A 193 -12.36 -17.86 -7.06
CA ALA A 193 -13.53 -17.03 -7.30
C ALA A 193 -13.52 -16.32 -8.68
N GLY A 194 -12.48 -16.53 -9.50
CA GLY A 194 -12.38 -16.00 -10.87
C GLY A 194 -11.75 -14.63 -10.99
N PHE A 195 -11.06 -14.15 -9.95
CA PHE A 195 -10.33 -12.88 -9.98
C PHE A 195 -8.83 -13.09 -10.22
N GLU A 196 -8.20 -12.11 -10.84
CA GLU A 196 -6.77 -12.04 -11.05
C GLU A 196 -6.14 -10.90 -10.23
N PHE A 197 -4.85 -11.03 -9.93
CA PHE A 197 -4.09 -9.99 -9.28
C PHE A 197 -3.29 -9.16 -10.28
N GLY A 198 -3.10 -7.87 -9.98
CA GLY A 198 -2.30 -6.97 -10.80
C GLY A 198 -1.84 -5.74 -10.05
N LEU A 199 -1.01 -4.96 -10.71
CA LEU A 199 -0.60 -3.64 -10.24
C LEU A 199 -1.67 -2.60 -10.60
N PRO A 200 -1.71 -1.43 -9.92
CA PRO A 200 -2.76 -0.46 -10.15
C PRO A 200 -2.69 0.14 -11.57
N GLU A 201 -3.80 0.08 -12.26
CA GLU A 201 -4.06 0.73 -13.55
C GLU A 201 -5.02 1.89 -13.29
N VAL A 202 -4.48 3.14 -13.13
CA VAL A 202 -5.23 4.37 -12.81
C VAL A 202 -4.67 5.57 -13.54
#